data_c09323937f8293ba43e571a0d2af876b
#
_entry.id   c09323937f8293ba43e571a0d2af876b
#
_cell.length_a   1.000
_cell.length_b   1.000
_cell.length_c   1.000
_cell.angle_alpha   90.00
_cell.angle_beta   90.00
_cell.angle_gamma   90.00
#
_symmetry.space_group_name_H-M   'P 1'
#
loop_
_entity.id
_entity.type
_entity.pdbx_description
1 polymer ?
#
loop_
_entity_poly.entity_id
_entity_poly.type
_entity_poly.pdbx_seq_one_letter_code
_entity_poly.pdbx_strand_id
1 'polypeptide(L)'
;LVRLSYHAYTDWNARTPVDSASMLVEDFATDPAVDQDLIGSLAMRNGGLRSYVLQITARDLHRDAQSTLVMQVGRAGDGLRHYFLPVDPQNGVPLFDDHLPAGSQVRVRCEAFKGRTLFGARHAVEPGLPAPVFTSGGSPRPADTADSLFQVTVDPVEGTFDLDLRAPGIHHLQPEASNPEGYSLFVLTEAYPVVGTATDMLGPLRYITSRPEHERILGAPDMRKAIETFWLDAAGDRERAREAIRIYYARVENANRHFTSHAEGWRTDRGLVHIIFGTPNTIYRNERGETWIFGEENNLMNLTFTFVRQNGPYTNNDLVLQRDPMFKGAWYRNVESWRNGRVYQN
;
A
#
# COMPACT_ATOMS: atom_id res chain seq x y z
N LEU A 1 15.60 17.84 13.39
CA LEU A 1 14.50 18.81 13.36
C LEU A 1 13.80 18.73 12.01
N VAL A 2 12.52 18.38 12.01
CA VAL A 2 11.71 18.25 10.79
C VAL A 2 10.61 19.31 10.80
N ARG A 3 10.44 20.01 9.67
CA ARG A 3 9.29 20.86 9.44
C ARG A 3 8.20 20.04 8.75
N LEU A 4 7.08 19.87 9.44
CA LEU A 4 5.87 19.32 8.87
C LEU A 4 4.96 20.46 8.42
N SER A 5 4.49 20.46 7.18
CA SER A 5 3.58 21.48 6.66
C SER A 5 2.52 20.87 5.77
N TYR A 6 1.38 21.55 5.66
CA TYR A 6 0.39 21.23 4.64
C TYR A 6 -0.07 22.46 3.87
N HIS A 7 -0.54 22.20 2.64
CA HIS A 7 -1.29 23.14 1.81
C HIS A 7 -2.54 22.42 1.32
N ALA A 8 -3.70 23.04 1.52
CA ALA A 8 -4.97 22.53 1.01
C ALA A 8 -5.42 23.36 -0.20
N TYR A 9 -5.82 22.68 -1.28
CA TYR A 9 -6.23 23.27 -2.54
C TYR A 9 -7.65 22.82 -2.90
N THR A 10 -8.40 23.63 -3.62
CA THR A 10 -9.77 23.28 -4.07
C THR A 10 -9.79 22.07 -5.01
N ASP A 11 -8.77 21.94 -5.85
CA ASP A 11 -8.65 20.89 -6.86
C ASP A 11 -7.19 20.71 -7.29
N TRP A 12 -6.92 19.73 -8.15
CA TRP A 12 -5.58 19.38 -8.64
C TRP A 12 -4.89 20.48 -9.48
N ASN A 13 -5.64 21.43 -10.02
CA ASN A 13 -5.11 22.50 -10.87
C ASN A 13 -4.98 23.84 -10.12
N ALA A 14 -5.51 23.90 -8.89
CA ALA A 14 -5.45 25.11 -8.09
C ALA A 14 -4.00 25.45 -7.71
N ARG A 15 -3.62 26.71 -7.86
CA ARG A 15 -2.26 27.21 -7.56
C ARG A 15 -2.17 27.90 -6.20
N THR A 16 -3.30 28.36 -5.69
CA THR A 16 -3.35 29.08 -4.42
C THR A 16 -4.02 28.16 -3.38
N PRO A 17 -3.35 27.89 -2.26
CA PRO A 17 -3.95 27.10 -1.19
C PRO A 17 -5.08 27.88 -0.51
N VAL A 18 -6.15 27.19 -0.15
CA VAL A 18 -7.27 27.73 0.63
C VAL A 18 -6.97 27.71 2.12
N ASP A 19 -6.09 26.83 2.55
CA ASP A 19 -5.59 26.77 3.92
C ASP A 19 -4.18 26.17 3.94
N SER A 20 -3.38 26.57 4.94
CA SER A 20 -2.03 26.03 5.15
C SER A 20 -1.58 26.23 6.58
N ALA A 21 -0.79 25.31 7.09
CA ALA A 21 -0.10 25.46 8.38
C ALA A 21 1.23 24.69 8.36
N SER A 22 2.07 25.00 9.36
CA SER A 22 3.31 24.26 9.59
C SER A 22 3.64 24.19 11.07
N MET A 23 4.38 23.13 11.43
CA MET A 23 4.95 22.95 12.76
C MET A 23 6.37 22.39 12.65
N LEU A 24 7.11 22.51 13.73
CA LEU A 24 8.40 21.85 13.90
C LEU A 24 8.19 20.63 14.78
N VAL A 25 8.77 19.52 14.37
CA VAL A 25 8.82 18.27 15.12
C VAL A 25 10.29 18.01 15.44
N GLU A 26 10.58 17.89 16.73
CA GLU A 26 11.94 17.65 17.22
C GLU A 26 12.11 16.16 17.51
N ASP A 27 13.26 15.63 17.10
CA ASP A 27 13.72 14.30 17.46
C ASP A 27 14.57 14.42 18.73
N PHE A 28 14.13 13.80 19.79
CA PHE A 28 14.85 13.74 21.06
C PHE A 28 15.58 12.41 21.27
N ALA A 29 15.72 11.60 20.20
CA ALA A 29 16.45 10.34 20.28
C ALA A 29 17.89 10.59 20.75
N THR A 30 18.29 9.88 21.77
CA THR A 30 19.68 9.86 22.26
C THR A 30 20.56 8.89 21.49
N ASP A 31 19.97 7.92 20.79
CA ASP A 31 20.66 6.96 19.97
C ASP A 31 20.32 7.16 18.48
N PRO A 32 21.28 7.62 17.66
CA PRO A 32 21.05 7.84 16.22
C PRO A 32 20.87 6.53 15.41
N ALA A 33 21.10 5.38 16.01
CA ALA A 33 20.90 4.07 15.35
C ALA A 33 19.47 3.54 15.49
N VAL A 34 18.62 4.19 16.27
CA VAL A 34 17.21 3.80 16.45
C VAL A 34 16.34 4.62 15.52
N ASP A 35 15.67 3.94 14.59
CA ASP A 35 14.62 4.56 13.76
C ASP A 35 13.45 4.98 14.67
N GLN A 36 13.06 6.25 14.58
CA GLN A 36 11.94 6.80 15.33
C GLN A 36 10.87 7.35 14.40
N ASP A 37 9.61 7.08 14.75
CA ASP A 37 8.47 7.73 14.12
C ASP A 37 8.27 9.12 14.72
N LEU A 38 8.41 10.16 13.89
CA LEU A 38 8.14 11.53 14.27
C LEU A 38 6.67 11.85 13.97
N ILE A 39 5.90 12.05 15.03
CA ILE A 39 4.46 12.30 14.92
C ILE A 39 4.16 13.77 15.23
N GLY A 40 3.40 14.41 14.33
CA GLY A 40 2.91 15.77 14.51
C GLY A 40 1.43 15.89 14.18
N SER A 41 0.74 16.87 14.76
CA SER A 41 -0.67 17.15 14.49
C SER A 41 -0.85 18.61 14.09
N LEU A 42 -1.48 18.82 12.94
CA LEU A 42 -1.82 20.14 12.41
C LEU A 42 -3.33 20.24 12.23
N ALA A 43 -3.93 21.28 12.80
CA ALA A 43 -5.34 21.57 12.59
C ALA A 43 -5.54 22.24 11.23
N MET A 44 -6.48 21.73 10.46
CA MET A 44 -6.87 22.27 9.15
C MET A 44 -8.26 22.88 9.19
N ARG A 45 -8.43 24.03 8.55
CA ARG A 45 -9.75 24.68 8.35
C ARG A 45 -10.21 24.37 6.93
N ASN A 46 -11.16 23.46 6.79
CA ASN A 46 -11.63 23.05 5.46
C ASN A 46 -12.55 24.06 4.76
N GLY A 47 -12.91 25.17 5.41
CA GLY A 47 -13.77 26.21 4.82
C GLY A 47 -15.15 25.72 4.34
N GLY A 48 -15.61 24.56 4.80
CA GLY A 48 -16.85 23.92 4.32
C GLY A 48 -16.71 23.18 2.98
N LEU A 49 -15.50 22.98 2.48
CA LEU A 49 -15.25 22.19 1.27
C LEU A 49 -15.56 20.71 1.52
N ARG A 50 -16.30 20.11 0.61
CA ARG A 50 -16.61 18.66 0.65
C ARG A 50 -15.46 17.81 0.11
N SER A 51 -14.66 18.39 -0.75
CA SER A 51 -13.50 17.74 -1.36
C SER A 51 -12.40 18.76 -1.57
N TYR A 52 -11.15 18.36 -1.34
CA TYR A 52 -9.97 19.19 -1.52
C TYR A 52 -8.73 18.33 -1.78
N VAL A 53 -7.69 18.92 -2.34
CA VAL A 53 -6.39 18.28 -2.52
C VAL A 53 -5.48 18.76 -1.39
N LEU A 54 -4.93 17.81 -0.64
CA LEU A 54 -4.02 18.06 0.45
C LEU A 54 -2.60 17.69 0.02
N GLN A 55 -1.70 18.66 0.10
CA GLN A 55 -0.28 18.45 -0.06
C GLN A 55 0.39 18.53 1.31
N ILE A 56 1.01 17.46 1.74
CA ILE A 56 1.75 17.37 3.01
C ILE A 56 3.23 17.29 2.67
N THR A 57 4.05 18.12 3.32
CA THR A 57 5.50 18.13 3.13
C THR A 57 6.21 17.98 4.47
N ALA A 58 7.09 17.00 4.55
CA ALA A 58 8.05 16.84 5.63
C ALA A 58 9.45 17.24 5.12
N ARG A 59 10.10 18.21 5.76
CA ARG A 59 11.44 18.70 5.39
C ARG A 59 12.39 18.56 6.56
N ASP A 60 13.46 17.81 6.38
CA ASP A 60 14.58 17.76 7.31
C ASP A 60 15.38 19.04 7.17
N LEU A 61 15.43 19.84 8.24
CA LEU A 61 16.10 21.15 8.23
C LEU A 61 17.63 21.02 8.36
N HIS A 62 18.15 19.87 8.75
CA HIS A 62 19.59 19.64 8.84
C HIS A 62 20.19 19.12 7.53
N ARG A 63 19.44 18.22 6.84
CA ARG A 63 19.90 17.55 5.61
C ARG A 63 19.37 18.20 4.34
N ASP A 64 18.49 19.19 4.45
CA ASP A 64 17.76 19.82 3.33
C ASP A 64 17.01 18.81 2.43
N ALA A 65 16.68 17.65 2.99
CA ALA A 65 15.90 16.62 2.32
C ALA A 65 14.41 16.85 2.60
N GLN A 66 13.57 16.58 1.60
CA GLN A 66 12.13 16.68 1.77
C GLN A 66 11.38 15.53 1.10
N SER A 67 10.24 15.18 1.70
CA SER A 67 9.26 14.27 1.12
C SER A 67 7.92 14.97 1.04
N THR A 68 7.20 14.76 -0.05
CA THR A 68 5.87 15.37 -0.27
C THR A 68 4.86 14.31 -0.65
N LEU A 69 3.75 14.28 0.07
CA LEU A 69 2.58 13.47 -0.25
C LEU A 69 1.47 14.38 -0.75
N VAL A 70 0.84 14.02 -1.87
CA VAL A 70 -0.34 14.72 -2.39
C VAL A 70 -1.49 13.74 -2.48
N MET A 71 -2.61 14.09 -1.87
CA MET A 71 -3.80 13.24 -1.82
C MET A 71 -5.08 14.06 -1.96
N GLN A 72 -6.11 13.45 -2.52
CA GLN A 72 -7.45 14.03 -2.50
C GLN A 72 -8.22 13.51 -1.30
N VAL A 73 -8.84 14.41 -0.56
CA VAL A 73 -9.68 14.13 0.61
C VAL A 73 -11.15 14.47 0.26
N GLY A 74 -12.08 13.68 0.79
CA GLY A 74 -13.53 13.94 0.63
C GLY A 74 -14.08 13.53 -0.74
N ARG A 75 -13.54 12.49 -1.39
CA ARG A 75 -14.10 11.90 -2.62
C ARG A 75 -15.42 11.17 -2.33
N ALA A 76 -16.23 11.00 -3.38
CA ALA A 76 -17.33 10.04 -3.33
C ALA A 76 -16.77 8.63 -3.01
N GLY A 77 -17.29 7.97 -1.98
CA GLY A 77 -16.78 6.72 -1.44
C GLY A 77 -15.75 6.86 -0.31
N ASP A 78 -15.19 8.07 -0.10
CA ASP A 78 -14.27 8.35 1.03
C ASP A 78 -14.96 9.07 2.20
N GLY A 79 -16.23 9.38 2.06
CA GLY A 79 -16.93 10.39 2.86
C GLY A 79 -16.88 10.18 4.37
N LEU A 80 -16.62 8.97 4.84
CA LEU A 80 -16.64 8.65 6.26
C LEU A 80 -15.29 8.23 6.83
N ARG A 81 -14.33 7.83 5.99
CA ARG A 81 -13.04 7.29 6.42
C ARG A 81 -12.25 8.22 7.33
N HIS A 82 -12.27 9.51 7.06
CA HIS A 82 -11.53 10.52 7.85
C HIS A 82 -12.06 10.74 9.28
N TYR A 83 -13.21 10.17 9.62
CA TYR A 83 -13.74 10.19 10.99
C TYR A 83 -13.16 9.10 11.89
N PHE A 84 -12.39 8.17 11.33
CA PHE A 84 -11.84 7.02 12.04
C PHE A 84 -10.32 7.15 12.14
N LEU A 85 -9.79 7.03 13.35
CA LEU A 85 -8.36 7.04 13.63
C LEU A 85 -8.00 5.80 14.42
N PRO A 86 -7.36 4.79 13.82
CA PRO A 86 -6.84 3.66 14.56
C PRO A 86 -5.65 4.09 15.43
N VAL A 87 -5.61 3.59 16.65
CA VAL A 87 -4.52 3.84 17.59
C VAL A 87 -4.12 2.55 18.27
N ASP A 88 -2.88 2.47 18.69
CA ASP A 88 -2.39 1.42 19.57
C ASP A 88 -3.14 1.50 20.91
N PRO A 89 -3.82 0.43 21.36
CA PRO A 89 -4.60 0.46 22.60
C PRO A 89 -3.75 0.63 23.86
N GLN A 90 -2.45 0.34 23.80
CA GLN A 90 -1.56 0.42 24.97
C GLN A 90 -1.02 1.83 25.21
N ASN A 91 -0.64 2.54 24.16
CA ASN A 91 0.02 3.84 24.26
C ASN A 91 -0.76 4.99 23.60
N GLY A 92 -1.84 4.68 22.85
CA GLY A 92 -2.67 5.67 22.17
C GLY A 92 -2.04 6.32 20.94
N VAL A 93 -0.89 5.81 20.49
CA VAL A 93 -0.19 6.31 19.30
C VAL A 93 -1.00 5.97 18.05
N PRO A 94 -1.23 6.94 17.13
CA PRO A 94 -1.91 6.68 15.88
C PRO A 94 -1.21 5.62 15.02
N LEU A 95 -1.99 4.70 14.48
CA LEU A 95 -1.55 3.74 13.48
C LEU A 95 -1.89 4.34 12.11
N PHE A 96 -0.87 4.63 11.31
CA PHE A 96 -1.04 5.32 10.02
C PHE A 96 -1.34 4.37 8.87
N ASP A 97 -1.12 3.07 9.09
CA ASP A 97 -1.41 2.03 8.12
C ASP A 97 -2.83 1.49 8.31
N ASP A 98 -3.54 1.29 7.20
CA ASP A 98 -4.85 0.63 7.20
C ASP A 98 -4.73 -0.91 7.21
N HIS A 99 -3.53 -1.43 7.06
CA HIS A 99 -3.24 -2.86 7.08
C HIS A 99 -2.55 -3.25 8.38
N LEU A 100 -3.03 -4.32 8.97
CA LEU A 100 -2.56 -4.82 10.25
C LEU A 100 -2.31 -6.33 10.17
N PRO A 101 -1.35 -6.87 10.92
CA PRO A 101 -1.17 -8.31 11.02
C PRO A 101 -2.35 -8.98 11.72
N ALA A 102 -2.64 -10.22 11.33
CA ALA A 102 -3.64 -11.03 12.02
C ALA A 102 -3.27 -11.22 13.50
N GLY A 103 -4.27 -11.11 14.38
CA GLY A 103 -4.07 -11.12 15.82
C GLY A 103 -3.87 -9.74 16.44
N SER A 104 -3.85 -8.67 15.66
CA SER A 104 -3.77 -7.29 16.17
C SER A 104 -4.99 -6.92 17.00
N GLN A 105 -4.73 -6.18 18.07
CA GLN A 105 -5.75 -5.43 18.80
C GLN A 105 -5.60 -3.96 18.44
N VAL A 106 -6.69 -3.31 18.11
CA VAL A 106 -6.69 -1.91 17.72
C VAL A 106 -7.82 -1.17 18.40
N ARG A 107 -7.55 0.01 18.90
CA ARG A 107 -8.56 0.97 19.34
C ARG A 107 -8.81 1.98 18.23
N VAL A 108 -10.06 2.23 17.91
CA VAL A 108 -10.44 3.20 16.89
C VAL A 108 -11.12 4.39 17.56
N ARG A 109 -10.59 5.60 17.33
CA ARG A 109 -11.23 6.85 17.73
C ARG A 109 -12.16 7.31 16.62
N CYS A 110 -13.41 7.62 16.93
CA CYS A 110 -14.41 8.12 15.98
C CYS A 110 -15.44 9.00 16.67
N GLU A 111 -15.01 10.17 17.08
CA GLU A 111 -15.80 11.19 17.79
C GLU A 111 -17.16 11.51 17.15
N ALA A 112 -17.22 11.50 15.81
CA ALA A 112 -18.45 11.80 15.05
C ALA A 112 -19.58 10.76 15.28
N PHE A 113 -19.25 9.58 15.82
CA PHE A 113 -20.19 8.47 16.00
C PHE A 113 -20.41 8.08 17.48
N LYS A 114 -20.08 8.94 18.43
CA LYS A 114 -20.31 8.73 19.87
C LYS A 114 -21.71 8.19 20.17
N GLY A 115 -21.77 7.11 20.94
CA GLY A 115 -23.04 6.48 21.34
C GLY A 115 -23.78 5.74 20.21
N ARG A 116 -23.24 5.70 18.99
CA ARG A 116 -23.87 4.99 17.86
C ARG A 116 -23.33 3.57 17.74
N THR A 117 -24.15 2.70 17.19
CA THR A 117 -23.74 1.36 16.78
C THR A 117 -23.32 1.39 15.32
N LEU A 118 -22.13 0.85 15.02
CA LEU A 118 -21.61 0.66 13.68
C LEU A 118 -21.83 -0.79 13.25
N PHE A 119 -22.11 -0.99 11.97
CA PHE A 119 -22.30 -2.30 11.35
C PHE A 119 -20.99 -2.73 10.72
N GLY A 120 -20.46 -3.87 11.15
CA GLY A 120 -19.22 -4.43 10.64
C GLY A 120 -19.48 -5.61 9.72
N ALA A 121 -18.71 -5.70 8.66
CA ALA A 121 -18.68 -6.83 7.77
C ALA A 121 -17.22 -7.28 7.56
N ARG A 122 -16.96 -8.58 7.60
CA ARG A 122 -15.69 -9.15 7.19
C ARG A 122 -15.85 -9.84 5.85
N HIS A 123 -14.97 -9.49 4.92
CA HIS A 123 -14.87 -10.12 3.61
C HIS A 123 -13.54 -10.88 3.54
N ALA A 124 -13.60 -12.21 3.30
CA ALA A 124 -12.39 -12.95 2.99
C ALA A 124 -11.86 -12.48 1.63
N VAL A 125 -10.56 -12.30 1.55
CA VAL A 125 -9.89 -12.01 0.30
C VAL A 125 -9.23 -13.28 -0.18
N GLU A 126 -9.72 -13.87 -1.27
CA GLU A 126 -8.98 -14.89 -1.99
C GLU A 126 -7.94 -14.20 -2.87
N PRO A 127 -6.66 -14.31 -2.52
CA PRO A 127 -5.65 -13.56 -3.20
C PRO A 127 -5.30 -14.22 -4.54
N GLY A 128 -5.97 -13.79 -5.60
CA GLY A 128 -5.49 -14.05 -6.95
C GLY A 128 -4.22 -13.26 -7.26
N LEU A 129 -3.53 -13.63 -8.33
CA LEU A 129 -2.45 -12.84 -8.88
C LEU A 129 -2.99 -11.90 -9.96
N PRO A 130 -2.46 -10.68 -10.07
CA PRO A 130 -2.77 -9.82 -11.20
C PRO A 130 -2.29 -10.48 -12.50
N ALA A 131 -3.05 -10.28 -13.55
CA ALA A 131 -2.66 -10.76 -14.88
C ALA A 131 -1.37 -10.04 -15.34
N PRO A 132 -0.52 -10.67 -16.16
CA PRO A 132 0.66 -10.02 -16.72
C PRO A 132 0.31 -8.72 -17.45
N VAL A 133 1.25 -7.76 -17.45
CA VAL A 133 1.05 -6.38 -17.96
C VAL A 133 0.60 -6.31 -19.43
N PHE A 134 0.83 -7.39 -20.21
CA PHE A 134 0.56 -7.47 -21.65
C PHE A 134 -0.67 -8.31 -22.03
N THR A 135 -1.46 -8.78 -21.04
CA THR A 135 -2.65 -9.61 -21.28
C THR A 135 -3.92 -8.83 -20.99
N SER A 136 -5.06 -9.28 -21.52
CA SER A 136 -6.37 -8.67 -21.28
C SER A 136 -7.02 -9.04 -19.95
N GLY A 137 -6.32 -9.76 -19.05
CA GLY A 137 -6.83 -10.11 -17.73
C GLY A 137 -6.95 -8.93 -16.79
N GLY A 138 -7.80 -9.04 -15.78
CA GLY A 138 -7.95 -8.04 -14.69
C GLY A 138 -7.14 -8.41 -13.45
N SER A 139 -7.18 -7.52 -12.46
CA SER A 139 -6.75 -7.82 -11.10
C SER A 139 -7.90 -8.44 -10.32
N PRO A 140 -7.61 -9.36 -9.38
CA PRO A 140 -8.61 -9.92 -8.49
C PRO A 140 -9.31 -8.83 -7.69
N ARG A 141 -10.58 -9.03 -7.39
CA ARG A 141 -11.38 -8.13 -6.56
C ARG A 141 -11.94 -8.88 -5.36
N PRO A 142 -12.22 -8.20 -4.24
CA PRO A 142 -12.91 -8.80 -3.11
C PRO A 142 -14.28 -9.36 -3.54
N ALA A 143 -14.72 -10.41 -2.86
CA ALA A 143 -16.08 -10.89 -3.02
C ALA A 143 -17.09 -9.85 -2.50
N ASP A 144 -18.21 -9.68 -3.22
CA ASP A 144 -19.27 -8.76 -2.80
C ASP A 144 -19.99 -9.23 -1.53
N THR A 145 -19.93 -10.53 -1.21
CA THR A 145 -20.58 -11.12 -0.06
C THR A 145 -19.66 -11.13 1.15
N ALA A 146 -20.19 -10.68 2.31
CA ALA A 146 -19.49 -10.78 3.57
C ALA A 146 -19.52 -12.22 4.12
N ASP A 147 -18.40 -12.68 4.69
CA ASP A 147 -18.32 -13.99 5.35
C ASP A 147 -18.88 -13.95 6.76
N SER A 148 -18.79 -12.81 7.42
CA SER A 148 -19.35 -12.60 8.74
C SER A 148 -19.78 -11.16 8.96
N LEU A 149 -20.82 -10.99 9.76
CA LEU A 149 -21.33 -9.68 10.18
C LEU A 149 -21.12 -9.53 11.69
N PHE A 150 -20.82 -8.33 12.12
CA PHE A 150 -20.68 -7.98 13.53
C PHE A 150 -21.14 -6.54 13.78
N GLN A 151 -21.22 -6.15 15.03
CA GLN A 151 -21.57 -4.79 15.41
C GLN A 151 -20.63 -4.32 16.51
N VAL A 152 -20.31 -3.03 16.50
CA VAL A 152 -19.55 -2.37 17.54
C VAL A 152 -20.29 -1.12 18.00
N THR A 153 -20.32 -0.89 19.30
CA THR A 153 -20.91 0.35 19.86
C THR A 153 -19.77 1.29 20.24
N VAL A 154 -19.84 2.50 19.72
CA VAL A 154 -18.87 3.54 20.03
C VAL A 154 -19.17 4.08 21.43
N ASP A 155 -18.14 4.13 22.28
CA ASP A 155 -18.27 4.68 23.63
C ASP A 155 -18.85 6.10 23.58
N PRO A 156 -19.92 6.40 24.35
CA PRO A 156 -20.60 7.69 24.30
C PRO A 156 -19.77 8.83 24.93
N VAL A 157 -18.78 8.52 25.75
CA VAL A 157 -17.93 9.51 26.43
C VAL A 157 -16.62 9.69 25.70
N GLU A 158 -15.90 8.58 25.46
CA GLU A 158 -14.58 8.61 24.85
C GLU A 158 -14.61 8.69 23.32
N GLY A 159 -15.69 8.26 22.66
CA GLY A 159 -15.78 8.22 21.20
C GLY A 159 -14.87 7.16 20.59
N THR A 160 -14.67 6.05 21.31
CA THR A 160 -13.76 4.97 20.89
C THR A 160 -14.47 3.62 20.88
N PHE A 161 -13.87 2.65 20.19
CA PHE A 161 -14.21 1.22 20.32
C PHE A 161 -12.96 0.39 20.06
N ASP A 162 -12.95 -0.84 20.57
CA ASP A 162 -11.86 -1.78 20.38
C ASP A 162 -12.24 -2.88 19.38
N LEU A 163 -11.28 -3.32 18.57
CA LEU A 163 -11.40 -4.44 17.65
C LEU A 163 -10.30 -5.46 17.93
N ASP A 164 -10.70 -6.74 17.91
CA ASP A 164 -9.80 -7.89 17.95
C ASP A 164 -9.78 -8.53 16.55
N LEU A 165 -8.72 -8.30 15.81
CA LEU A 165 -8.58 -8.61 14.39
C LEU A 165 -7.93 -9.98 14.18
N ARG A 166 -8.60 -11.07 14.59
CA ARG A 166 -8.04 -12.43 14.54
C ARG A 166 -8.02 -13.03 13.14
N ALA A 167 -9.03 -12.75 12.34
CA ALA A 167 -9.19 -13.38 11.04
C ALA A 167 -8.72 -12.47 9.90
N PRO A 168 -7.89 -12.98 8.98
CA PRO A 168 -7.51 -12.24 7.77
C PRO A 168 -8.72 -11.84 6.94
N GLY A 169 -8.59 -10.73 6.22
CA GLY A 169 -9.62 -10.19 5.34
C GLY A 169 -9.81 -8.69 5.48
N ILE A 170 -10.85 -8.19 4.84
CA ILE A 170 -11.27 -6.79 4.91
C ILE A 170 -12.31 -6.68 6.03
N HIS A 171 -12.01 -5.92 7.06
CA HIS A 171 -12.95 -5.56 8.12
C HIS A 171 -13.52 -4.18 7.81
N HIS A 172 -14.74 -4.12 7.32
CA HIS A 172 -15.40 -2.89 6.90
C HIS A 172 -16.49 -2.49 7.88
N LEU A 173 -16.45 -1.25 8.36
CA LEU A 173 -17.33 -0.66 9.35
C LEU A 173 -18.17 0.44 8.71
N GLN A 174 -19.48 0.37 8.86
CA GLN A 174 -20.44 1.29 8.27
C GLN A 174 -21.32 1.91 9.36
N PRO A 175 -21.60 3.21 9.32
CA PRO A 175 -22.59 3.82 10.24
C PRO A 175 -24.03 3.37 9.98
N GLU A 176 -24.33 2.94 8.76
CA GLU A 176 -25.64 2.46 8.32
C GLU A 176 -25.45 1.24 7.42
N ALA A 177 -26.18 0.17 7.71
CA ALA A 177 -26.05 -1.09 6.95
C ALA A 177 -26.41 -0.96 5.45
N SER A 178 -27.18 0.04 5.07
CA SER A 178 -27.58 0.31 3.69
C SER A 178 -26.59 1.20 2.91
N ASN A 179 -25.65 1.85 3.60
CA ASN A 179 -24.66 2.72 2.97
C ASN A 179 -23.31 1.99 2.89
N PRO A 180 -22.77 1.75 1.68
CA PRO A 180 -21.47 1.09 1.52
C PRO A 180 -20.28 1.93 1.99
N GLU A 181 -20.47 3.24 2.22
CA GLU A 181 -19.40 4.11 2.72
C GLU A 181 -19.08 3.79 4.19
N GLY A 182 -17.80 3.76 4.50
CA GLY A 182 -17.35 3.42 5.84
C GLY A 182 -15.85 3.48 6.01
N TYR A 183 -15.37 2.71 6.96
CA TYR A 183 -13.96 2.58 7.29
C TYR A 183 -13.52 1.11 7.16
N SER A 184 -12.40 0.87 6.51
CA SER A 184 -11.86 -0.47 6.33
C SER A 184 -10.49 -0.63 6.97
N LEU A 185 -10.30 -1.79 7.63
CA LEU A 185 -8.99 -2.30 8.05
C LEU A 185 -8.71 -3.59 7.29
N PHE A 186 -7.50 -3.70 6.75
CA PHE A 186 -7.04 -4.88 6.02
C PHE A 186 -6.21 -5.75 6.95
N VAL A 187 -6.69 -6.93 7.28
CA VAL A 187 -5.98 -7.88 8.12
C VAL A 187 -5.27 -8.88 7.23
N LEU A 188 -3.95 -8.85 7.28
CA LEU A 188 -3.08 -9.64 6.43
C LEU A 188 -2.27 -10.66 7.23
N THR A 189 -1.26 -11.27 6.63
CA THR A 189 -0.42 -12.27 7.31
C THR A 189 0.32 -11.68 8.51
N GLU A 190 0.71 -12.52 9.47
CA GLU A 190 1.30 -12.10 10.74
C GLU A 190 2.61 -11.31 10.57
N ALA A 191 3.42 -11.63 9.57
CA ALA A 191 4.69 -10.93 9.30
C ALA A 191 4.55 -9.69 8.41
N TYR A 192 3.36 -9.42 7.87
CA TYR A 192 3.15 -8.32 6.91
C TYR A 192 3.51 -6.94 7.51
N PRO A 193 4.17 -6.04 6.78
CA PRO A 193 4.52 -6.07 5.34
C PRO A 193 5.85 -6.77 4.99
N VAL A 194 6.53 -7.35 5.96
CA VAL A 194 7.86 -7.97 5.83
C VAL A 194 7.71 -9.39 5.25
N VAL A 195 8.70 -9.79 4.45
CA VAL A 195 8.81 -11.14 3.90
C VAL A 195 9.61 -12.01 4.87
N GLY A 196 8.92 -12.64 5.83
CA GLY A 196 9.54 -13.38 6.94
C GLY A 196 9.68 -14.88 6.70
N THR A 197 8.72 -15.51 6.04
CA THR A 197 8.64 -16.96 5.89
C THR A 197 8.94 -17.42 4.46
N ALA A 198 9.25 -18.73 4.30
CA ALA A 198 9.41 -19.30 2.95
C ALA A 198 8.10 -19.22 2.12
N THR A 199 6.95 -19.25 2.76
CA THR A 199 5.65 -19.08 2.10
C THR A 199 5.49 -17.66 1.57
N ASP A 200 5.88 -16.65 2.34
CA ASP A 200 5.85 -15.23 1.90
C ASP A 200 6.83 -15.00 0.74
N MET A 201 7.96 -15.72 0.73
CA MET A 201 8.94 -15.66 -0.37
C MET A 201 8.42 -16.31 -1.65
N LEU A 202 7.70 -17.45 -1.55
CA LEU A 202 7.28 -18.23 -2.72
C LEU A 202 6.23 -17.49 -3.57
N GLY A 203 5.29 -16.83 -2.92
CA GLY A 203 4.19 -16.14 -3.62
C GLY A 203 4.67 -15.20 -4.72
N PRO A 204 5.48 -14.18 -4.42
CA PRO A 204 6.01 -13.22 -5.40
C PRO A 204 6.88 -13.87 -6.49
N LEU A 205 7.57 -14.97 -6.21
CA LEU A 205 8.38 -15.68 -7.21
C LEU A 205 7.56 -16.13 -8.43
N ARG A 206 6.23 -16.20 -8.30
CA ARG A 206 5.35 -16.55 -9.42
C ARG A 206 5.51 -15.61 -10.61
N TYR A 207 5.98 -14.39 -10.41
CA TYR A 207 6.22 -13.43 -11.49
C TYR A 207 7.43 -13.75 -12.37
N ILE A 208 8.40 -14.49 -11.83
CA ILE A 208 9.66 -14.82 -12.54
C ILE A 208 9.88 -16.32 -12.72
N THR A 209 9.02 -17.17 -12.16
CA THR A 209 9.07 -18.63 -12.32
C THR A 209 8.10 -19.11 -13.38
N SER A 210 8.46 -20.18 -14.07
CA SER A 210 7.50 -21.00 -14.81
C SER A 210 6.60 -21.77 -13.84
N ARG A 211 5.47 -22.24 -14.33
CA ARG A 211 4.55 -23.06 -13.53
C ARG A 211 5.22 -24.33 -12.96
N PRO A 212 5.96 -25.13 -13.74
CA PRO A 212 6.66 -26.32 -13.21
C PRO A 212 7.71 -25.98 -12.15
N GLU A 213 8.45 -24.87 -12.30
CA GLU A 213 9.41 -24.41 -11.30
C GLU A 213 8.73 -24.06 -9.99
N HIS A 214 7.65 -23.30 -10.06
CA HIS A 214 6.87 -22.92 -8.89
C HIS A 214 6.27 -24.13 -8.16
N GLU A 215 5.66 -25.06 -8.89
CA GLU A 215 5.09 -26.30 -8.33
C GLU A 215 6.19 -27.18 -7.70
N ARG A 216 7.38 -27.25 -8.28
CA ARG A 216 8.52 -27.96 -7.72
C ARG A 216 8.99 -27.35 -6.40
N ILE A 217 9.06 -26.01 -6.30
CA ILE A 217 9.43 -25.32 -5.07
C ILE A 217 8.36 -25.54 -4.00
N LEU A 218 7.09 -25.39 -4.36
CA LEU A 218 5.96 -25.59 -3.45
C LEU A 218 5.90 -27.00 -2.86
N GLY A 219 6.21 -28.01 -3.67
CA GLY A 219 6.24 -29.44 -3.24
C GLY A 219 7.52 -29.88 -2.56
N ALA A 220 8.50 -29.00 -2.41
CA ALA A 220 9.78 -29.37 -1.81
C ALA A 220 9.67 -29.60 -0.28
N PRO A 221 10.33 -30.62 0.29
CA PRO A 221 10.33 -30.85 1.74
C PRO A 221 10.93 -29.66 2.54
N ASP A 222 11.89 -28.97 1.96
CA ASP A 222 12.49 -27.72 2.47
C ASP A 222 12.31 -26.62 1.41
N MET A 223 11.21 -25.90 1.53
CA MET A 223 10.83 -24.83 0.61
C MET A 223 11.88 -23.71 0.59
N ARG A 224 12.46 -23.34 1.74
CA ARG A 224 13.45 -22.28 1.82
C ARG A 224 14.70 -22.64 1.02
N LYS A 225 15.18 -23.85 1.20
CA LYS A 225 16.34 -24.38 0.45
C LYS A 225 16.03 -24.47 -1.06
N ALA A 226 14.79 -24.84 -1.42
CA ALA A 226 14.38 -24.89 -2.84
C ALA A 226 14.36 -23.49 -3.47
N ILE A 227 13.91 -22.45 -2.74
CA ILE A 227 13.98 -21.05 -3.17
C ILE A 227 15.44 -20.59 -3.31
N GLU A 228 16.31 -20.90 -2.36
CA GLU A 228 17.74 -20.58 -2.44
C GLU A 228 18.39 -21.24 -3.65
N THR A 229 18.06 -22.50 -3.92
CA THR A 229 18.56 -23.25 -5.09
C THR A 229 18.08 -22.59 -6.39
N PHE A 230 16.80 -22.20 -6.48
CA PHE A 230 16.29 -21.49 -7.65
C PHE A 230 17.11 -20.22 -7.96
N TRP A 231 17.42 -19.43 -6.94
CA TRP A 231 18.20 -18.20 -7.12
C TRP A 231 19.66 -18.47 -7.47
N LEU A 232 20.27 -19.51 -6.89
CA LEU A 232 21.63 -19.92 -7.24
C LEU A 232 21.73 -20.40 -8.68
N ASP A 233 20.79 -21.22 -9.12
CA ASP A 233 20.72 -21.72 -10.51
C ASP A 233 20.49 -20.56 -11.49
N ALA A 234 19.64 -19.60 -11.13
CA ALA A 234 19.34 -18.43 -11.93
C ALA A 234 20.56 -17.49 -12.09
N ALA A 235 21.23 -17.19 -10.99
CA ALA A 235 22.34 -16.23 -11.01
C ALA A 235 23.68 -16.86 -11.43
N GLY A 236 23.83 -18.17 -11.28
CA GLY A 236 25.05 -18.93 -11.58
C GLY A 236 26.25 -18.61 -10.67
N ASP A 237 26.07 -17.71 -9.71
CA ASP A 237 27.06 -17.24 -8.76
C ASP A 237 26.41 -16.85 -7.44
N ARG A 238 27.06 -17.20 -6.32
CA ARG A 238 26.49 -17.04 -4.98
C ARG A 238 26.27 -15.57 -4.58
N GLU A 239 27.23 -14.71 -4.90
CA GLU A 239 27.12 -13.28 -4.54
C GLU A 239 26.03 -12.59 -5.36
N ARG A 240 25.94 -12.90 -6.66
CA ARG A 240 24.85 -12.41 -7.52
C ARG A 240 23.48 -12.92 -7.06
N ALA A 241 23.40 -14.21 -6.67
CA ALA A 241 22.16 -14.76 -6.11
C ALA A 241 21.72 -14.01 -4.84
N ARG A 242 22.66 -13.77 -3.93
CA ARG A 242 22.41 -13.04 -2.68
C ARG A 242 21.90 -11.63 -2.93
N GLU A 243 22.55 -10.91 -3.85
CA GLU A 243 22.13 -9.55 -4.20
C GLU A 243 20.77 -9.52 -4.90
N ALA A 244 20.50 -10.47 -5.82
CA ALA A 244 19.20 -10.60 -6.47
C ALA A 244 18.09 -10.89 -5.46
N ILE A 245 18.29 -11.81 -4.52
CA ILE A 245 17.35 -12.09 -3.42
C ILE A 245 17.06 -10.81 -2.62
N ARG A 246 18.11 -10.12 -2.19
CA ARG A 246 18.00 -8.91 -1.38
C ARG A 246 17.16 -7.84 -2.08
N ILE A 247 17.46 -7.56 -3.36
CA ILE A 247 16.74 -6.53 -4.11
C ILE A 247 15.31 -6.98 -4.43
N TYR A 248 15.11 -8.23 -4.82
CA TYR A 248 13.78 -8.74 -5.16
C TYR A 248 12.81 -8.60 -3.99
N TYR A 249 13.19 -9.13 -2.82
CA TYR A 249 12.32 -9.09 -1.65
C TYR A 249 12.23 -7.69 -1.03
N ALA A 250 13.25 -6.85 -1.13
CA ALA A 250 13.11 -5.44 -0.80
C ALA A 250 12.04 -4.72 -1.67
N ARG A 251 11.96 -5.05 -2.98
CA ARG A 251 10.89 -4.52 -3.83
C ARG A 251 9.52 -5.10 -3.46
N VAL A 252 9.43 -6.37 -3.04
CA VAL A 252 8.19 -6.97 -2.53
C VAL A 252 7.72 -6.24 -1.28
N GLU A 253 8.60 -6.02 -0.31
CA GLU A 253 8.27 -5.29 0.93
C GLU A 253 7.90 -3.82 0.65
N ASN A 254 8.59 -3.15 -0.26
CA ASN A 254 8.23 -1.80 -0.69
C ASN A 254 6.84 -1.78 -1.36
N ALA A 255 6.55 -2.78 -2.20
CA ALA A 255 5.21 -2.91 -2.78
C ALA A 255 4.15 -3.10 -1.68
N ASN A 256 4.44 -3.92 -0.67
CA ASN A 256 3.55 -4.13 0.47
C ASN A 256 3.28 -2.83 1.23
N ARG A 257 4.30 -2.03 1.51
CA ARG A 257 4.15 -0.77 2.25
C ARG A 257 3.37 0.30 1.48
N HIS A 258 3.55 0.36 0.15
CA HIS A 258 3.05 1.51 -0.62
C HIS A 258 1.82 1.20 -1.49
N PHE A 259 1.61 -0.06 -1.87
CA PHE A 259 0.58 -0.41 -2.86
C PHE A 259 -0.49 -1.36 -2.33
N THR A 260 -0.50 -1.64 -1.03
CA THR A 260 -1.58 -2.41 -0.40
C THR A 260 -2.91 -1.75 -0.66
N SER A 261 -3.86 -2.58 -1.06
CA SER A 261 -5.24 -2.20 -1.28
C SER A 261 -6.16 -3.24 -0.61
N HIS A 262 -7.04 -3.88 -1.33
CA HIS A 262 -7.79 -5.03 -0.84
C HIS A 262 -6.98 -6.35 -0.81
N ALA A 263 -5.78 -6.33 -1.37
CA ALA A 263 -4.81 -7.41 -1.33
C ALA A 263 -3.43 -6.88 -0.93
N GLU A 264 -2.51 -7.78 -0.60
CA GLU A 264 -1.13 -7.42 -0.32
C GLU A 264 -0.53 -6.63 -1.49
N GLY A 265 0.30 -5.65 -1.19
CA GLY A 265 0.83 -4.73 -2.19
C GLY A 265 1.53 -5.42 -3.36
N TRP A 266 2.23 -6.51 -3.11
CA TRP A 266 2.88 -7.31 -4.15
C TRP A 266 1.88 -7.98 -5.12
N ARG A 267 0.61 -8.19 -4.71
CA ARG A 267 -0.47 -8.76 -5.52
C ARG A 267 -1.25 -7.71 -6.31
N THR A 268 -0.90 -6.44 -6.19
CA THR A 268 -1.53 -5.36 -6.96
C THR A 268 -0.82 -5.13 -8.29
N ASP A 269 -1.47 -4.45 -9.22
CA ASP A 269 -0.86 -4.08 -10.50
C ASP A 269 0.36 -3.19 -10.34
N ARG A 270 0.33 -2.24 -9.38
CA ARG A 270 1.48 -1.40 -9.08
C ARG A 270 2.62 -2.21 -8.49
N GLY A 271 2.31 -3.14 -7.59
CA GLY A 271 3.30 -4.06 -7.02
C GLY A 271 3.95 -4.93 -8.08
N LEU A 272 3.16 -5.52 -8.98
CA LEU A 272 3.66 -6.30 -10.11
C LEU A 272 4.68 -5.51 -10.94
N VAL A 273 4.32 -4.27 -11.33
CA VAL A 273 5.19 -3.41 -12.12
C VAL A 273 6.44 -3.02 -11.33
N HIS A 274 6.30 -2.62 -10.07
CA HIS A 274 7.42 -2.24 -9.22
C HIS A 274 8.42 -3.38 -8.99
N ILE A 275 7.93 -4.59 -8.74
CA ILE A 275 8.80 -5.76 -8.51
C ILE A 275 9.62 -6.06 -9.76
N ILE A 276 9.00 -6.08 -10.92
CA ILE A 276 9.65 -6.48 -12.17
C ILE A 276 10.51 -5.35 -12.77
N PHE A 277 10.01 -4.12 -12.83
CA PHE A 277 10.67 -3.01 -13.52
C PHE A 277 11.43 -2.08 -12.56
N GLY A 278 11.16 -2.12 -11.27
CA GLY A 278 11.78 -1.26 -10.26
C GLY A 278 11.03 0.04 -10.03
N THR A 279 11.76 1.05 -9.56
CA THR A 279 11.22 2.37 -9.29
C THR A 279 11.17 3.19 -10.59
N PRO A 280 10.03 3.80 -10.94
CA PRO A 280 9.96 4.67 -12.12
C PRO A 280 10.78 5.95 -11.91
N ASN A 281 11.28 6.51 -13.02
CA ASN A 281 12.00 7.78 -12.99
C ASN A 281 11.07 8.96 -12.68
N THR A 282 9.83 8.91 -13.19
CA THR A 282 8.83 9.95 -12.99
C THR A 282 7.46 9.33 -12.71
N ILE A 283 6.73 9.89 -11.74
CA ILE A 283 5.34 9.54 -11.45
C ILE A 283 4.48 10.79 -11.56
N TYR A 284 3.53 10.79 -12.48
CA TYR A 284 2.45 11.78 -12.53
C TYR A 284 1.23 11.25 -11.81
N ARG A 285 0.66 12.06 -10.93
CA ARG A 285 -0.57 11.73 -10.19
C ARG A 285 -1.65 12.75 -10.50
N ASN A 286 -2.87 12.26 -10.66
CA ASN A 286 -4.07 13.08 -10.81
C ASN A 286 -5.27 12.38 -10.17
N GLU A 287 -6.45 13.00 -10.27
CA GLU A 287 -7.68 12.45 -9.74
C GLU A 287 -8.02 11.05 -10.28
N ARG A 288 -7.67 10.77 -11.54
CA ARG A 288 -8.01 9.51 -12.22
C ARG A 288 -7.05 8.37 -11.93
N GLY A 289 -5.82 8.68 -11.48
CA GLY A 289 -4.81 7.65 -11.22
C GLY A 289 -3.38 8.14 -11.28
N GLU A 290 -2.50 7.24 -11.71
CA GLU A 290 -1.06 7.47 -11.79
C GLU A 290 -0.53 7.07 -13.17
N THR A 291 0.49 7.80 -13.64
CA THR A 291 1.28 7.43 -14.83
C THR A 291 2.73 7.31 -14.41
N TRP A 292 3.32 6.15 -14.62
CA TRP A 292 4.70 5.83 -14.27
C TRP A 292 5.57 5.75 -15.52
N ILE A 293 6.65 6.52 -15.56
CA ILE A 293 7.59 6.59 -16.69
C ILE A 293 8.93 6.01 -16.25
N PHE A 294 9.40 5.02 -17.00
CA PHE A 294 10.72 4.39 -16.85
C PHE A 294 11.61 4.83 -18.03
N GLY A 295 12.76 5.42 -17.71
CA GLY A 295 13.64 6.06 -18.66
C GLY A 295 13.41 7.57 -18.78
N GLU A 296 14.09 8.21 -19.72
CA GLU A 296 13.95 9.65 -19.96
C GLU A 296 12.59 9.97 -20.58
N GLU A 297 11.91 11.00 -20.08
CA GLU A 297 10.53 11.34 -20.45
C GLU A 297 10.37 11.63 -21.95
N ASN A 298 11.35 12.25 -22.57
CA ASN A 298 11.34 12.62 -24.00
C ASN A 298 11.95 11.54 -24.92
N ASN A 299 12.27 10.37 -24.39
CA ASN A 299 12.83 9.28 -25.17
C ASN A 299 11.71 8.40 -25.70
N LEU A 300 11.65 8.19 -27.03
CA LEU A 300 10.68 7.30 -27.67
C LEU A 300 10.77 5.84 -27.20
N MET A 301 11.86 5.46 -26.55
CA MET A 301 12.09 4.12 -26.00
C MET A 301 11.69 4.01 -24.51
N ASN A 302 11.13 5.07 -23.92
CA ASN A 302 10.65 5.01 -22.55
C ASN A 302 9.50 4.02 -22.43
N LEU A 303 9.30 3.51 -21.20
CA LEU A 303 8.20 2.60 -20.89
C LEU A 303 7.24 3.33 -19.97
N THR A 304 5.99 3.49 -20.40
CA THR A 304 4.98 4.24 -19.66
C THR A 304 3.82 3.32 -19.26
N PHE A 305 3.58 3.19 -17.97
CA PHE A 305 2.44 2.47 -17.40
C PHE A 305 1.41 3.44 -16.84
N THR A 306 0.15 3.27 -17.22
CA THR A 306 -0.96 4.05 -16.69
C THR A 306 -1.83 3.20 -15.79
N PHE A 307 -2.03 3.66 -14.56
CA PHE A 307 -2.87 3.02 -13.57
C PHE A 307 -4.11 3.88 -13.33
N VAL A 308 -5.29 3.27 -13.49
CA VAL A 308 -6.58 3.94 -13.32
C VAL A 308 -7.16 3.57 -11.98
N ARG A 309 -7.57 4.60 -11.24
CA ARG A 309 -8.20 4.43 -9.93
C ARG A 309 -9.54 3.74 -10.06
N GLN A 310 -9.75 2.76 -9.20
CA GLN A 310 -11.05 2.11 -9.06
C GLN A 310 -11.81 2.74 -7.91
N ASN A 311 -13.09 2.97 -8.11
CA ASN A 311 -13.97 3.38 -7.04
C ASN A 311 -14.48 2.14 -6.31
N GLY A 312 -14.29 2.11 -5.01
CA GLY A 312 -14.74 1.02 -4.14
C GLY A 312 -14.94 1.51 -2.72
N PRO A 313 -15.74 0.83 -1.91
CA PRO A 313 -16.03 1.25 -0.54
C PRO A 313 -14.87 1.03 0.42
N TYR A 314 -13.91 0.16 0.05
CA TYR A 314 -12.89 -0.32 0.98
C TYR A 314 -11.63 0.52 1.00
N THR A 315 -11.19 1.05 -0.14
CA THR A 315 -9.92 1.79 -0.26
C THR A 315 -9.88 2.68 -1.48
N ASN A 316 -9.17 3.80 -1.39
CA ASN A 316 -8.78 4.67 -2.53
C ASN A 316 -7.42 4.29 -3.11
N ASN A 317 -6.77 3.28 -2.58
CA ASN A 317 -5.47 2.83 -3.07
C ASN A 317 -5.57 1.69 -4.10
N ASP A 318 -6.76 1.42 -4.64
CA ASP A 318 -6.96 0.45 -5.71
C ASP A 318 -6.77 1.11 -7.08
N LEU A 319 -5.61 0.88 -7.67
CA LEU A 319 -5.24 1.38 -8.99
C LEU A 319 -4.91 0.22 -9.92
N VAL A 320 -5.66 0.11 -11.01
CA VAL A 320 -5.59 -0.98 -11.98
C VAL A 320 -4.86 -0.54 -13.24
N LEU A 321 -3.91 -1.36 -13.70
CA LEU A 321 -3.10 -1.11 -14.88
C LEU A 321 -3.93 -1.14 -16.17
N GLN A 322 -3.75 -0.16 -17.01
CA GLN A 322 -4.13 -0.22 -18.42
C GLN A 322 -3.14 -1.12 -19.15
N ARG A 323 -3.53 -2.37 -19.35
CA ARG A 323 -2.68 -3.38 -19.98
C ARG A 323 -2.60 -3.17 -21.47
N ASP A 324 -1.41 -3.42 -22.05
CA ASP A 324 -1.19 -3.31 -23.48
C ASP A 324 -0.23 -4.43 -23.96
N PRO A 325 -0.53 -5.12 -25.06
CA PRO A 325 0.35 -6.13 -25.66
C PRO A 325 1.77 -5.62 -25.97
N MET A 326 1.95 -4.31 -26.16
CA MET A 326 3.27 -3.71 -26.38
C MET A 326 4.26 -3.94 -25.22
N PHE A 327 3.77 -4.11 -24.01
CA PHE A 327 4.60 -4.38 -22.84
C PHE A 327 5.26 -5.76 -22.83
N LYS A 328 4.81 -6.67 -23.71
CA LYS A 328 5.27 -8.07 -23.72
C LYS A 328 6.78 -8.20 -23.83
N GLY A 329 7.39 -7.46 -24.77
CA GLY A 329 8.84 -7.50 -24.97
C GLY A 329 9.63 -6.97 -23.78
N ALA A 330 9.18 -5.85 -23.18
CA ALA A 330 9.80 -5.28 -22.01
C ALA A 330 9.65 -6.20 -20.79
N TRP A 331 8.48 -6.81 -20.60
CA TRP A 331 8.23 -7.77 -19.54
C TRP A 331 9.22 -8.94 -19.57
N TYR A 332 9.32 -9.63 -20.71
CA TYR A 332 10.20 -10.80 -20.79
C TYR A 332 11.67 -10.45 -20.62
N ARG A 333 12.14 -9.30 -21.13
CA ARG A 333 13.53 -8.85 -20.91
C ARG A 333 13.82 -8.64 -19.43
N ASN A 334 12.89 -8.04 -18.68
CA ASN A 334 13.08 -7.79 -17.25
C ASN A 334 12.99 -9.09 -16.43
N VAL A 335 12.04 -9.98 -16.76
CA VAL A 335 11.96 -11.31 -16.13
C VAL A 335 13.22 -12.11 -16.39
N GLU A 336 13.75 -12.10 -17.63
CA GLU A 336 15.00 -12.76 -17.95
C GLU A 336 16.20 -12.17 -17.22
N SER A 337 16.26 -10.84 -17.05
CA SER A 337 17.27 -10.18 -16.22
C SER A 337 17.26 -10.72 -14.79
N TRP A 338 16.10 -10.83 -14.17
CA TRP A 338 15.94 -11.45 -12.87
C TRP A 338 16.44 -12.91 -12.84
N ARG A 339 16.08 -13.69 -13.85
CA ARG A 339 16.47 -15.10 -14.01
C ARG A 339 17.96 -15.29 -14.30
N ASN A 340 18.68 -14.26 -14.66
CA ASN A 340 20.13 -14.26 -14.87
C ASN A 340 20.88 -13.53 -13.74
N GLY A 341 20.22 -13.22 -12.63
CA GLY A 341 20.80 -12.49 -11.50
C GLY A 341 21.34 -11.11 -11.87
N ARG A 342 20.87 -10.54 -12.98
CA ARG A 342 21.25 -9.21 -13.45
C ARG A 342 20.16 -8.21 -13.09
N VAL A 343 20.28 -7.62 -11.92
CA VAL A 343 19.34 -6.61 -11.48
C VAL A 343 19.87 -5.24 -11.87
N TYR A 344 19.19 -4.55 -12.78
CA TYR A 344 19.47 -3.15 -13.05
C TYR A 344 18.86 -2.32 -11.91
N GLN A 345 19.71 -1.64 -11.16
CA GLN A 345 19.31 -0.51 -10.33
C GLN A 345 19.31 0.71 -11.27
N ASN A 346 18.12 1.23 -11.59
CA ASN A 346 18.00 2.52 -12.24
C ASN A 346 18.17 3.61 -11.19
#